data_6abb24354e737d3834533d7719d833ae
#
_entry.id   6abb24354e737d3834533d7719d833ae
#
_cell.length_a   1.000
_cell.length_b   1.000
_cell.length_c   1.000
_cell.angle_alpha   90.00
_cell.angle_beta   90.00
_cell.angle_gamma   90.00
#
_symmetry.space_group_name_H-M   'P 1'
#
loop_
_entity.id
_entity.type
_entity.pdbx_description
1 polymer ?
#
loop_
_entity_poly.entity_id
_entity_poly.type
_entity_poly.pdbx_seq_one_letter_code
_entity_poly.pdbx_strand_id
1 'polypeptide(L)'
;MMQRRTFHKQSARLAAAATLGWHGLGHTQAQGLSSSTAWRMPDEGDPHLRTWMAFGPSADIWGKALLPHAQADLARVALAIARFEPVHMLVRASDMARARALMGDTVTLIAQPIDDLWMRDSGPVFVKNAAGQKAAVGFNFNGWGNKQTHAQDAKVAAFVARQAGAQWLNTPLVLEGGGIEVDGQGTAIITESCVLNANRNPGLSKADCEVALKALLGLTKIIWLPGIAGRDITDGHTDFYARFVRPGVVVAALDTDPDSFDHAVTQKHLAILRKSSDAQGRALEVVVLQAPTQPRNPHNSKDMAAGYINFYLCNGGVIAPEFGDAAADRAAKASLARLFPQREIVQIPIDAIAAGGGGIHCATQQEPR
;
A
#
# COMPACT_ATOMS: atom_id res chain seq x y z
N MET A 1 20.81 -10.11 51.13
CA MET A 1 19.88 -9.85 52.26
C MET A 1 18.56 -9.42 51.70
N MET A 2 17.57 -10.33 51.81
CA MET A 2 16.17 -10.13 52.26
C MET A 2 15.38 -9.05 51.53
N GLN A 3 14.14 -9.24 51.04
CA GLN A 3 13.09 -10.20 51.44
C GLN A 3 12.07 -10.36 50.31
N ARG A 4 11.60 -11.57 50.09
CA ARG A 4 10.39 -11.95 49.38
C ARG A 4 9.16 -11.50 50.16
N ARG A 5 8.11 -11.04 49.50
CA ARG A 5 6.73 -11.09 50.04
C ARG A 5 5.79 -11.75 49.03
N THR A 6 5.38 -12.93 49.41
CA THR A 6 4.26 -13.74 48.93
C THR A 6 2.95 -13.13 49.40
N PHE A 7 1.91 -13.09 48.55
CA PHE A 7 0.53 -12.96 49.02
C PHE A 7 -0.38 -14.01 48.39
N HIS A 8 -1.24 -14.53 49.23
CA HIS A 8 -2.02 -15.77 49.14
C HIS A 8 -3.24 -15.66 48.20
N LYS A 9 -3.61 -16.81 47.70
CA LYS A 9 -4.89 -17.20 47.05
C LYS A 9 -6.08 -16.93 47.96
N GLN A 10 -7.19 -16.50 47.37
CA GLN A 10 -8.50 -16.91 47.82
C GLN A 10 -9.41 -17.18 46.62
N SER A 11 -9.87 -18.44 46.58
CA SER A 11 -10.85 -18.99 45.67
C SER A 11 -12.25 -18.71 46.21
N ALA A 12 -13.18 -18.31 45.35
CA ALA A 12 -14.60 -18.51 45.62
C ALA A 12 -15.32 -18.91 44.33
N ARG A 13 -15.86 -20.11 44.33
CA ARG A 13 -16.73 -20.68 43.30
C ARG A 13 -18.12 -20.05 43.40
N LEU A 14 -18.76 -19.78 42.27
CA LEU A 14 -20.18 -19.89 42.12
C LEU A 14 -20.51 -20.31 40.70
N ALA A 15 -20.97 -21.56 40.56
CA ALA A 15 -21.56 -22.08 39.35
C ALA A 15 -23.06 -21.74 39.38
N ALA A 16 -23.59 -21.19 38.29
CA ALA A 16 -25.02 -21.20 38.01
C ALA A 16 -25.19 -21.57 36.55
N ALA A 17 -25.64 -22.76 36.32
CA ALA A 17 -26.11 -23.27 35.02
C ALA A 17 -27.45 -22.61 34.69
N ALA A 18 -27.56 -21.96 33.56
CA ALA A 18 -28.82 -21.62 32.92
C ALA A 18 -28.84 -22.25 31.51
N THR A 19 -29.46 -23.39 31.41
CA THR A 19 -29.92 -24.02 30.17
C THR A 19 -31.07 -23.19 29.62
N LEU A 20 -30.86 -22.44 28.55
CA LEU A 20 -31.93 -21.90 27.72
C LEU A 20 -31.91 -22.60 26.37
N GLY A 21 -33.02 -23.27 26.10
CA GLY A 21 -33.27 -24.05 24.91
C GLY A 21 -33.26 -23.21 23.65
N TRP A 22 -32.53 -23.69 22.68
CA TRP A 22 -32.52 -23.17 21.32
C TRP A 22 -33.70 -23.77 20.54
N HIS A 23 -34.82 -23.07 20.50
CA HIS A 23 -35.92 -23.38 19.57
C HIS A 23 -35.77 -22.48 18.32
N GLY A 24 -35.62 -23.14 17.21
CA GLY A 24 -35.97 -22.81 15.84
C GLY A 24 -36.00 -21.33 15.44
N LEU A 25 -34.93 -20.84 14.82
CA LEU A 25 -35.04 -19.72 13.92
C LEU A 25 -34.97 -20.24 12.48
N GLY A 26 -36.09 -19.99 11.78
CA GLY A 26 -36.33 -20.44 10.42
C GLY A 26 -35.20 -20.00 9.46
N HIS A 27 -35.07 -20.76 8.40
CA HIS A 27 -34.28 -20.45 7.22
C HIS A 27 -34.72 -19.10 6.68
N THR A 28 -34.07 -18.01 7.10
CA THR A 28 -34.06 -16.77 6.34
C THR A 28 -33.26 -17.05 5.08
N GLN A 29 -33.97 -17.14 3.96
CA GLN A 29 -33.36 -17.08 2.63
C GLN A 29 -32.36 -15.92 2.63
N ALA A 30 -31.09 -16.22 2.37
CA ALA A 30 -30.10 -15.24 1.99
C ALA A 30 -30.66 -14.53 0.73
N GLN A 31 -31.30 -13.38 0.94
CA GLN A 31 -31.63 -12.48 -0.15
C GLN A 31 -30.30 -12.12 -0.78
N GLY A 32 -30.06 -12.60 -2.00
CA GLY A 32 -28.90 -12.25 -2.79
C GLY A 32 -28.82 -10.73 -2.86
N LEU A 33 -27.75 -10.17 -2.27
CA LEU A 33 -27.44 -8.76 -2.45
C LEU A 33 -27.45 -8.51 -3.95
N SER A 34 -28.26 -7.56 -4.40
CA SER A 34 -28.32 -7.12 -5.78
C SER A 34 -26.88 -6.89 -6.26
N SER A 35 -26.50 -7.40 -7.42
CA SER A 35 -25.15 -7.28 -8.01
C SER A 35 -24.70 -5.81 -8.15
N SER A 36 -25.63 -4.86 -8.06
CA SER A 36 -25.38 -3.43 -8.10
C SER A 36 -24.71 -2.86 -6.84
N THR A 37 -24.75 -3.58 -5.70
CA THR A 37 -24.19 -3.11 -4.42
C THR A 37 -22.87 -3.76 -4.04
N ALA A 38 -22.39 -4.76 -4.78
CA ALA A 38 -21.11 -5.41 -4.52
C ALA A 38 -19.95 -4.46 -4.85
N TRP A 39 -19.07 -4.24 -3.87
CA TRP A 39 -17.86 -3.42 -4.03
C TRP A 39 -16.76 -4.19 -4.73
N ARG A 40 -15.93 -3.50 -5.50
CA ARG A 40 -14.72 -4.02 -6.13
C ARG A 40 -13.63 -2.96 -6.12
N MET A 41 -12.42 -3.34 -5.75
CA MET A 41 -11.24 -2.50 -5.88
C MET A 41 -10.85 -2.45 -7.36
N PRO A 42 -10.80 -1.26 -8.00
CA PRO A 42 -10.35 -1.11 -9.38
C PRO A 42 -8.85 -1.42 -9.51
N ASP A 43 -8.41 -1.80 -10.71
CA ASP A 43 -6.98 -1.81 -11.08
C ASP A 43 -6.41 -0.39 -10.99
N GLU A 44 -5.14 -0.24 -10.61
CA GLU A 44 -4.50 1.08 -10.57
C GLU A 44 -4.43 1.73 -11.97
N GLY A 45 -4.44 0.94 -13.02
CA GLY A 45 -4.48 1.43 -14.41
C GLY A 45 -5.84 1.94 -14.86
N ASP A 46 -6.92 1.74 -14.10
CA ASP A 46 -8.25 2.29 -14.42
C ASP A 46 -8.24 3.84 -14.33
N PRO A 47 -9.17 4.55 -15.00
CA PRO A 47 -9.17 6.02 -14.98
C PRO A 47 -9.30 6.61 -13.57
N HIS A 48 -8.43 7.56 -13.27
CA HIS A 48 -8.41 8.31 -12.02
C HIS A 48 -9.18 9.62 -12.13
N LEU A 49 -9.82 10.02 -11.04
CA LEU A 49 -10.31 11.38 -10.85
C LEU A 49 -9.17 12.30 -10.41
N ARG A 50 -8.26 11.80 -9.55
CA ARG A 50 -7.08 12.50 -9.04
C ARG A 50 -6.15 11.56 -8.30
N THR A 51 -4.94 12.05 -8.02
CA THR A 51 -4.01 11.43 -7.08
C THR A 51 -4.02 12.18 -5.74
N TRP A 52 -4.04 11.44 -4.65
CA TRP A 52 -3.80 11.95 -3.29
C TRP A 52 -2.36 11.71 -2.88
N MET A 53 -1.75 12.72 -2.25
CA MET A 53 -0.40 12.68 -1.68
C MET A 53 -0.36 13.41 -0.34
N ALA A 54 0.75 13.28 0.42
CA ALA A 54 0.97 13.97 1.68
C ALA A 54 2.36 14.63 1.73
N PHE A 55 2.39 15.93 1.98
CA PHE A 55 3.64 16.69 2.22
C PHE A 55 4.01 16.61 3.69
N GLY A 56 4.27 15.36 4.15
CA GLY A 56 4.37 14.98 5.55
C GLY A 56 5.76 14.79 6.15
N PRO A 57 6.91 14.78 5.42
CA PRO A 57 8.19 14.61 6.08
C PRO A 57 8.41 15.65 7.16
N SER A 58 8.86 15.20 8.34
CA SER A 58 9.20 16.06 9.48
C SER A 58 10.64 15.84 9.92
N ALA A 59 11.22 16.82 10.63
CA ALA A 59 12.56 16.69 11.14
C ALA A 59 12.70 15.60 12.21
N ASP A 60 11.60 15.28 12.90
CA ASP A 60 11.59 14.25 13.95
C ASP A 60 11.69 12.82 13.37
N ILE A 61 11.10 12.60 12.18
CA ILE A 61 11.14 11.29 11.50
C ILE A 61 12.31 11.23 10.52
N TRP A 62 12.50 12.26 9.70
CA TRP A 62 13.46 12.26 8.60
C TRP A 62 14.82 12.88 8.95
N GLY A 63 14.94 13.49 10.11
CA GLY A 63 16.12 14.28 10.46
C GLY A 63 16.26 15.55 9.64
N LYS A 64 17.00 16.55 10.18
CA LYS A 64 17.15 17.86 9.55
C LYS A 64 17.89 17.82 8.21
N ALA A 65 18.79 16.86 8.04
CA ALA A 65 19.61 16.75 6.82
C ALA A 65 18.79 16.19 5.64
N LEU A 66 17.99 15.14 5.85
CA LEU A 66 17.24 14.47 4.78
C LEU A 66 15.93 15.19 4.43
N LEU A 67 15.30 15.85 5.41
CA LEU A 67 14.01 16.53 5.27
C LEU A 67 13.86 17.42 4.01
N PRO A 68 14.76 18.39 3.71
CA PRO A 68 14.59 19.26 2.55
C PRO A 68 14.68 18.50 1.22
N HIS A 69 15.44 17.41 1.18
CA HIS A 69 15.56 16.55 0.00
C HIS A 69 14.31 15.69 -0.21
N ALA A 70 13.76 15.10 0.86
CA ALA A 70 12.50 14.34 0.79
C ALA A 70 11.33 15.24 0.34
N GLN A 71 11.25 16.47 0.84
CA GLN A 71 10.27 17.46 0.39
C GLN A 71 10.42 17.81 -1.10
N ALA A 72 11.67 17.95 -1.58
CA ALA A 72 11.94 18.22 -2.99
C ALA A 72 11.57 17.03 -3.89
N ASP A 73 11.86 15.81 -3.46
CA ASP A 73 11.47 14.58 -4.18
C ASP A 73 9.96 14.45 -4.26
N LEU A 74 9.21 14.67 -3.16
CA LEU A 74 7.76 14.68 -3.17
C LEU A 74 7.18 15.70 -4.15
N ALA A 75 7.72 16.91 -4.16
CA ALA A 75 7.29 17.93 -5.10
C ALA A 75 7.55 17.50 -6.55
N ARG A 76 8.68 16.85 -6.82
CA ARG A 76 9.02 16.31 -8.15
C ARG A 76 8.02 15.23 -8.57
N VAL A 77 7.68 14.29 -7.68
CA VAL A 77 6.66 13.27 -7.92
C VAL A 77 5.30 13.91 -8.23
N ALA A 78 4.85 14.84 -7.37
CA ALA A 78 3.58 15.52 -7.55
C ALA A 78 3.48 16.28 -8.87
N LEU A 79 4.53 17.02 -9.24
CA LEU A 79 4.59 17.78 -10.50
C LEU A 79 4.65 16.85 -11.73
N ALA A 80 5.30 15.69 -11.62
CA ALA A 80 5.31 14.69 -12.69
C ALA A 80 3.91 14.10 -12.92
N ILE A 81 3.18 13.76 -11.86
CA ILE A 81 1.80 13.26 -11.92
C ILE A 81 0.86 14.35 -12.44
N ALA A 82 1.03 15.60 -12.01
CA ALA A 82 0.16 16.72 -12.39
C ALA A 82 0.15 17.03 -13.90
N ARG A 83 1.09 16.47 -14.67
CA ARG A 83 1.06 16.50 -16.15
C ARG A 83 -0.08 15.67 -16.72
N PHE A 84 -0.62 14.72 -15.98
CA PHE A 84 -1.56 13.71 -16.43
C PHE A 84 -2.92 13.78 -15.73
N GLU A 85 -2.92 14.14 -14.44
CA GLU A 85 -4.14 14.18 -13.64
C GLU A 85 -4.00 15.16 -12.45
N PRO A 86 -5.12 15.64 -11.88
CA PRO A 86 -5.08 16.51 -10.72
C PRO A 86 -4.40 15.83 -9.52
N VAL A 87 -3.56 16.58 -8.80
CA VAL A 87 -2.92 16.12 -7.56
C VAL A 87 -3.46 16.94 -6.38
N HIS A 88 -3.94 16.25 -5.36
CA HIS A 88 -4.34 16.81 -4.07
C HIS A 88 -3.32 16.40 -3.00
N MET A 89 -2.68 17.39 -2.40
CA MET A 89 -1.61 17.20 -1.43
C MET A 89 -2.05 17.67 -0.04
N LEU A 90 -2.08 16.74 0.91
CA LEU A 90 -2.29 17.08 2.32
C LEU A 90 -1.01 17.73 2.86
N VAL A 91 -1.15 18.82 3.60
CA VAL A 91 -0.02 19.62 4.08
C VAL A 91 -0.29 20.11 5.49
N ARG A 92 0.67 19.97 6.42
CA ARG A 92 0.57 20.64 7.72
C ARG A 92 0.57 22.16 7.53
N ALA A 93 -0.18 22.86 8.35
CA ALA A 93 -0.25 24.33 8.29
C ALA A 93 1.14 25.00 8.34
N SER A 94 2.06 24.44 9.12
CA SER A 94 3.46 24.91 9.22
C SER A 94 4.26 24.78 7.92
N ASP A 95 3.91 23.82 7.08
CA ASP A 95 4.67 23.51 5.85
C ASP A 95 4.03 24.11 4.59
N MET A 96 2.86 24.76 4.72
CA MET A 96 2.08 25.28 3.60
C MET A 96 2.89 26.23 2.70
N ALA A 97 3.64 27.16 3.29
CA ALA A 97 4.47 28.11 2.55
C ALA A 97 5.58 27.38 1.77
N ARG A 98 6.19 26.37 2.37
CA ARG A 98 7.23 25.55 1.73
C ARG A 98 6.67 24.71 0.58
N ALA A 99 5.53 24.05 0.80
CA ALA A 99 4.85 23.28 -0.24
C ALA A 99 4.45 24.16 -1.43
N ARG A 100 3.88 25.34 -1.15
CA ARG A 100 3.53 26.34 -2.18
C ARG A 100 4.74 26.82 -2.95
N ALA A 101 5.86 27.08 -2.30
CA ALA A 101 7.09 27.50 -2.96
C ALA A 101 7.67 26.44 -3.91
N LEU A 102 7.45 25.13 -3.61
CA LEU A 102 7.95 24.03 -4.44
C LEU A 102 7.02 23.67 -5.61
N MET A 103 5.71 23.78 -5.44
CA MET A 103 4.73 23.22 -6.38
C MET A 103 3.84 24.29 -7.04
N GLY A 104 3.88 25.53 -6.56
CA GLY A 104 3.04 26.61 -7.09
C GLY A 104 1.54 26.29 -6.97
N ASP A 105 0.77 26.65 -7.98
CA ASP A 105 -0.67 26.37 -8.11
C ASP A 105 -0.96 25.10 -8.92
N THR A 106 0.07 24.39 -9.37
CA THR A 106 -0.05 23.15 -10.14
C THR A 106 -0.66 22.01 -9.31
N VAL A 107 -0.43 22.03 -8.00
CA VAL A 107 -0.91 21.03 -7.05
C VAL A 107 -1.89 21.68 -6.07
N THR A 108 -3.04 21.05 -5.86
CA THR A 108 -4.04 21.51 -4.88
C THR A 108 -3.57 21.17 -3.47
N LEU A 109 -3.19 22.19 -2.69
CA LEU A 109 -2.73 22.01 -1.31
C LEU A 109 -3.91 22.08 -0.34
N ILE A 110 -4.04 21.09 0.56
CA ILE A 110 -5.12 20.96 1.53
C ILE A 110 -4.51 20.90 2.94
N ALA A 111 -4.89 21.85 3.80
CA ALA A 111 -4.41 21.87 5.19
C ALA A 111 -4.98 20.69 5.98
N GLN A 112 -4.10 19.82 6.48
CA GLN A 112 -4.46 18.66 7.30
C GLN A 112 -3.28 18.29 8.21
N PRO A 113 -3.48 18.02 9.51
CA PRO A 113 -2.48 17.39 10.35
C PRO A 113 -2.13 15.99 9.82
N ILE A 114 -0.86 15.74 9.64
CA ILE A 114 -0.27 14.47 9.17
C ILE A 114 1.05 14.25 9.88
N ASP A 115 1.47 12.99 10.03
CA ASP A 115 2.76 12.64 10.63
C ASP A 115 3.83 12.46 9.56
N ASP A 116 3.53 11.75 8.43
CA ASP A 116 4.50 11.47 7.37
C ASP A 116 3.88 11.53 5.96
N LEU A 117 4.65 11.08 4.95
CA LEU A 117 4.33 11.23 3.51
C LEU A 117 3.61 10.02 2.87
N TRP A 118 3.48 8.90 3.58
CA TRP A 118 3.11 7.61 3.02
C TRP A 118 1.61 7.47 2.76
N MET A 119 1.10 8.20 1.77
CA MET A 119 -0.33 8.29 1.44
C MET A 119 -0.92 6.94 1.00
N ARG A 120 -0.11 6.04 0.42
CA ARG A 120 -0.54 4.69 0.05
C ARG A 120 -1.05 3.92 1.26
N ASP A 121 -0.41 4.13 2.40
CA ASP A 121 -0.63 3.35 3.61
C ASP A 121 -1.59 4.03 4.59
N SER A 122 -1.44 5.35 4.76
CA SER A 122 -2.31 6.15 5.63
C SER A 122 -3.63 6.55 4.97
N GLY A 123 -3.70 6.55 3.64
CA GLY A 123 -4.90 6.86 2.86
C GLY A 123 -5.91 5.70 2.79
N PRO A 124 -7.13 5.96 2.30
CA PRO A 124 -8.12 4.90 2.14
C PRO A 124 -7.85 4.08 0.88
N VAL A 125 -8.23 2.80 0.91
CA VAL A 125 -8.37 2.00 -0.31
C VAL A 125 -9.75 2.27 -0.91
N PHE A 126 -9.79 2.78 -2.14
CA PHE A 126 -11.05 3.05 -2.82
C PHE A 126 -11.60 1.81 -3.51
N VAL A 127 -12.91 1.65 -3.42
CA VAL A 127 -13.68 0.61 -4.12
C VAL A 127 -14.86 1.25 -4.86
N LYS A 128 -15.32 0.60 -5.92
CA LYS A 128 -16.48 1.00 -6.71
C LYS A 128 -17.48 -0.14 -6.84
N ASN A 129 -18.75 0.18 -7.04
CA ASN A 129 -19.76 -0.79 -7.40
C ASN A 129 -20.20 -0.63 -8.88
N ALA A 130 -21.03 -1.55 -9.35
CA ALA A 130 -21.51 -1.54 -10.73
C ALA A 130 -22.39 -0.32 -11.06
N ALA A 131 -22.95 0.37 -10.07
CA ALA A 131 -23.69 1.62 -10.25
C ALA A 131 -22.77 2.85 -10.36
N GLY A 132 -21.45 2.68 -10.31
CA GLY A 132 -20.47 3.77 -10.37
C GLY A 132 -20.32 4.52 -9.04
N GLN A 133 -20.96 4.06 -7.96
CA GLN A 133 -20.77 4.65 -6.64
C GLN A 133 -19.38 4.28 -6.12
N LYS A 134 -18.80 5.18 -5.34
CA LYS A 134 -17.46 5.06 -4.76
C LYS A 134 -17.54 4.91 -3.25
N ALA A 135 -16.78 3.97 -2.71
CA ALA A 135 -16.56 3.86 -1.28
C ALA A 135 -15.07 3.82 -0.94
N ALA A 136 -14.76 4.02 0.32
CA ALA A 136 -13.43 4.09 0.87
C ALA A 136 -13.30 3.15 2.07
N VAL A 137 -12.42 2.17 1.98
CA VAL A 137 -12.09 1.24 3.07
C VAL A 137 -10.96 1.85 3.89
N GLY A 138 -11.19 2.04 5.19
CA GLY A 138 -10.16 2.44 6.13
C GLY A 138 -9.61 1.22 6.87
N PHE A 139 -8.38 0.83 6.57
CA PHE A 139 -7.74 -0.36 7.13
C PHE A 139 -7.04 -0.12 8.49
N ASN A 140 -7.49 0.87 9.26
CA ASN A 140 -7.03 1.11 10.64
C ASN A 140 -5.51 1.25 10.76
N PHE A 141 -4.90 2.06 9.88
CA PHE A 141 -3.46 2.27 9.85
C PHE A 141 -2.90 2.49 11.26
N ASN A 142 -1.92 1.67 11.66
CA ASN A 142 -1.33 1.66 12.99
C ASN A 142 0.19 1.92 12.99
N GLY A 143 0.71 2.61 11.96
CA GLY A 143 2.15 2.90 11.84
C GLY A 143 2.99 1.64 11.65
N TRP A 144 2.54 0.74 10.79
CA TRP A 144 3.18 -0.54 10.46
C TRP A 144 3.44 -1.43 11.68
N GLY A 145 2.45 -1.53 12.56
CA GLY A 145 2.57 -2.30 13.80
C GLY A 145 3.18 -1.48 14.93
N ASN A 146 2.85 -0.19 15.03
CA ASN A 146 3.34 0.76 16.02
C ASN A 146 4.86 1.00 15.97
N LYS A 147 5.48 0.82 14.80
CA LYS A 147 6.92 1.07 14.61
C LYS A 147 7.24 2.55 14.41
N GLN A 148 6.24 3.37 14.05
CA GLN A 148 6.37 4.81 13.84
C GLN A 148 5.18 5.58 14.43
N THR A 149 5.40 6.84 14.82
CA THR A 149 4.34 7.79 15.20
C THR A 149 3.35 7.94 14.06
N HIS A 150 2.05 7.77 14.37
CA HIS A 150 0.99 7.72 13.35
C HIS A 150 -0.35 8.31 13.81
N ALA A 151 -0.37 9.04 14.93
CA ALA A 151 -1.63 9.51 15.52
C ALA A 151 -2.44 10.46 14.61
N GLN A 152 -1.79 11.19 13.71
CA GLN A 152 -2.47 12.01 12.70
C GLN A 152 -2.71 11.20 11.42
N ASP A 153 -1.76 10.39 10.99
CA ASP A 153 -1.87 9.54 9.79
C ASP A 153 -3.02 8.55 9.91
N ALA A 154 -3.29 8.00 11.09
CA ALA A 154 -4.45 7.14 11.36
C ALA A 154 -5.82 7.80 11.05
N LYS A 155 -5.87 9.13 10.91
CA LYS A 155 -7.08 9.90 10.58
C LYS A 155 -7.18 10.27 9.10
N VAL A 156 -6.11 10.06 8.33
CA VAL A 156 -6.01 10.49 6.93
C VAL A 156 -7.03 9.78 6.06
N ALA A 157 -7.18 8.46 6.19
CA ALA A 157 -8.13 7.70 5.39
C ALA A 157 -9.57 8.25 5.51
N ALA A 158 -10.04 8.50 6.72
CA ALA A 158 -11.37 9.07 6.96
C ALA A 158 -11.50 10.51 6.46
N PHE A 159 -10.44 11.31 6.55
CA PHE A 159 -10.42 12.66 5.99
C PHE A 159 -10.53 12.63 4.46
N VAL A 160 -9.71 11.85 3.80
CA VAL A 160 -9.70 11.70 2.33
C VAL A 160 -11.03 11.15 1.82
N ALA A 161 -11.62 10.16 2.50
CA ALA A 161 -12.93 9.62 2.16
C ALA A 161 -14.02 10.70 2.13
N ARG A 162 -14.05 11.59 3.15
CA ARG A 162 -14.98 12.73 3.20
C ARG A 162 -14.74 13.73 2.07
N GLN A 163 -13.48 14.08 1.81
CA GLN A 163 -13.11 15.00 0.71
C GLN A 163 -13.49 14.43 -0.66
N ALA A 164 -13.38 13.11 -0.83
CA ALA A 164 -13.74 12.40 -2.04
C ALA A 164 -15.25 12.15 -2.19
N GLY A 165 -16.07 12.47 -1.18
CA GLY A 165 -17.50 12.13 -1.16
C GLY A 165 -17.76 10.62 -1.22
N ALA A 166 -16.81 9.80 -0.74
CA ALA A 166 -16.90 8.36 -0.77
C ALA A 166 -17.63 7.80 0.47
N GLN A 167 -18.44 6.77 0.27
CA GLN A 167 -19.04 6.03 1.38
C GLN A 167 -17.93 5.38 2.23
N TRP A 168 -17.99 5.55 3.56
CA TRP A 168 -17.03 4.92 4.45
C TRP A 168 -17.38 3.46 4.71
N LEU A 169 -16.42 2.56 4.53
CA LEU A 169 -16.54 1.14 4.87
C LEU A 169 -15.59 0.80 6.01
N ASN A 170 -16.16 0.29 7.11
CA ASN A 170 -15.40 -0.17 8.25
C ASN A 170 -14.91 -1.61 8.05
N THR A 171 -13.77 -1.92 8.65
CA THR A 171 -13.22 -3.28 8.75
C THR A 171 -12.51 -3.45 10.09
N PRO A 172 -12.47 -4.65 10.69
CA PRO A 172 -11.60 -4.91 11.84
C PRO A 172 -10.13 -5.11 11.44
N LEU A 173 -9.83 -5.29 10.15
CA LEU A 173 -8.46 -5.53 9.69
C LEU A 173 -7.59 -4.28 9.85
N VAL A 174 -6.37 -4.51 10.30
CA VAL A 174 -5.26 -3.57 10.22
C VAL A 174 -4.41 -3.96 9.01
N LEU A 175 -4.26 -3.03 8.07
CA LEU A 175 -3.53 -3.26 6.83
C LEU A 175 -3.16 -1.91 6.20
N GLU A 176 -2.29 -1.94 5.23
CA GLU A 176 -1.89 -0.78 4.43
C GLU A 176 -2.16 -1.04 2.95
N GLY A 177 -2.46 0.02 2.20
CA GLY A 177 -2.71 -0.06 0.76
C GLY A 177 -1.52 -0.61 -0.04
N GLY A 178 -0.28 -0.38 0.43
CA GLY A 178 0.94 -0.93 -0.16
C GLY A 178 1.07 -2.45 -0.04
N GLY A 179 0.34 -3.05 0.93
CA GLY A 179 0.26 -4.50 1.09
C GLY A 179 -0.73 -5.19 0.14
N ILE A 180 -1.47 -4.45 -0.68
CA ILE A 180 -2.53 -4.96 -1.54
C ILE A 180 -2.25 -4.59 -3.00
N GLU A 181 -2.18 -5.58 -3.87
CA GLU A 181 -2.12 -5.41 -5.32
C GLU A 181 -3.28 -6.15 -5.97
N VAL A 182 -4.01 -5.53 -6.90
CA VAL A 182 -5.20 -6.11 -7.54
C VAL A 182 -5.19 -5.94 -9.06
N ASP A 183 -5.84 -6.89 -9.76
CA ASP A 183 -6.05 -6.83 -11.22
C ASP A 183 -7.36 -6.16 -11.64
N GLY A 184 -8.15 -5.65 -10.68
CA GLY A 184 -9.49 -5.13 -10.93
C GLY A 184 -10.51 -6.17 -11.42
N GLN A 185 -10.17 -7.45 -11.55
CA GLN A 185 -11.03 -8.54 -11.99
C GLN A 185 -11.20 -9.67 -10.97
N GLY A 186 -10.93 -9.36 -9.70
CA GLY A 186 -11.16 -10.28 -8.59
C GLY A 186 -9.93 -11.04 -8.11
N THR A 187 -8.74 -10.75 -8.66
CA THR A 187 -7.47 -11.30 -8.17
C THR A 187 -6.74 -10.28 -7.31
N ALA A 188 -6.19 -10.71 -6.18
CA ALA A 188 -5.21 -9.94 -5.43
C ALA A 188 -3.90 -10.74 -5.26
N ILE A 189 -2.79 -10.01 -5.11
CA ILE A 189 -1.50 -10.49 -4.63
C ILE A 189 -1.25 -9.81 -3.28
N ILE A 190 -0.95 -10.60 -2.24
CA ILE A 190 -0.79 -10.12 -0.86
C ILE A 190 0.33 -10.91 -0.19
N THR A 191 1.12 -10.26 0.68
CA THR A 191 2.17 -10.95 1.45
C THR A 191 1.63 -11.45 2.80
N GLU A 192 1.99 -12.68 3.17
CA GLU A 192 1.64 -13.27 4.48
C GLU A 192 2.35 -12.53 5.63
N SER A 193 3.61 -12.17 5.43
CA SER A 193 4.44 -11.50 6.44
C SER A 193 3.88 -10.17 6.92
N CYS A 194 3.13 -9.45 6.06
CA CYS A 194 2.46 -8.21 6.41
C CYS A 194 1.11 -8.49 7.08
N VAL A 195 0.17 -9.11 6.35
CA VAL A 195 -1.25 -9.24 6.78
C VAL A 195 -1.41 -10.15 7.99
N LEU A 196 -0.70 -11.27 8.03
CA LEU A 196 -0.81 -12.27 9.10
C LEU A 196 0.13 -11.99 10.29
N ASN A 197 0.80 -10.83 10.28
CA ASN A 197 1.67 -10.45 11.38
C ASN A 197 0.85 -10.12 12.63
N ALA A 198 1.34 -10.58 13.79
CA ALA A 198 0.71 -10.31 15.07
C ALA A 198 0.68 -8.81 15.44
N ASN A 199 1.53 -8.00 14.82
CA ASN A 199 1.53 -6.54 14.99
C ASN A 199 0.45 -5.82 14.16
N ARG A 200 -0.29 -6.55 13.30
CA ARG A 200 -1.47 -6.08 12.52
C ARG A 200 -2.74 -6.78 12.99
N ASN A 201 -2.82 -8.08 12.81
CA ASN A 201 -4.05 -8.86 13.00
C ASN A 201 -3.84 -10.02 13.98
N PRO A 202 -3.57 -9.74 15.28
CA PRO A 202 -3.33 -10.78 16.26
C PRO A 202 -4.56 -11.69 16.42
N GLY A 203 -4.35 -13.00 16.32
CA GLY A 203 -5.40 -13.99 16.51
C GLY A 203 -6.30 -14.24 15.30
N LEU A 204 -6.16 -13.49 14.19
CA LEU A 204 -6.88 -13.82 12.96
C LEU A 204 -6.11 -14.88 12.15
N SER A 205 -6.85 -15.87 11.66
CA SER A 205 -6.30 -16.85 10.73
C SER A 205 -6.23 -16.27 9.31
N LYS A 206 -5.44 -16.92 8.45
CA LYS A 206 -5.40 -16.60 7.03
C LYS A 206 -6.79 -16.66 6.38
N ALA A 207 -7.60 -17.64 6.76
CA ALA A 207 -8.97 -17.79 6.26
C ALA A 207 -9.87 -16.62 6.68
N ASP A 208 -9.75 -16.13 7.93
CA ASP A 208 -10.52 -14.97 8.40
C ASP A 208 -10.14 -13.70 7.61
N CYS A 209 -8.84 -13.49 7.38
CA CYS A 209 -8.35 -12.38 6.57
C CYS A 209 -8.84 -12.48 5.11
N GLU A 210 -8.84 -13.68 4.52
CA GLU A 210 -9.36 -13.89 3.16
C GLU A 210 -10.86 -13.57 3.06
N VAL A 211 -11.67 -14.02 4.00
CA VAL A 211 -13.12 -13.74 4.01
C VAL A 211 -13.36 -12.23 4.03
N ALA A 212 -12.68 -11.51 4.93
CA ALA A 212 -12.84 -10.06 5.05
C ALA A 212 -12.37 -9.33 3.80
N LEU A 213 -11.17 -9.64 3.27
CA LEU A 213 -10.61 -8.99 2.08
C LEU A 213 -11.43 -9.25 0.82
N LYS A 214 -11.90 -10.49 0.64
CA LYS A 214 -12.76 -10.85 -0.49
C LYS A 214 -14.07 -10.08 -0.47
N ALA A 215 -14.70 -9.94 0.69
CA ALA A 215 -15.94 -9.19 0.84
C ALA A 215 -15.76 -7.68 0.61
N LEU A 216 -14.69 -7.09 1.17
CA LEU A 216 -14.43 -5.64 1.09
C LEU A 216 -13.99 -5.19 -0.31
N LEU A 217 -13.15 -5.98 -0.98
CA LEU A 217 -12.48 -5.60 -2.20
C LEU A 217 -13.04 -6.28 -3.46
N GLY A 218 -14.08 -7.13 -3.30
CA GLY A 218 -14.69 -7.86 -4.41
C GLY A 218 -13.76 -8.91 -5.02
N LEU A 219 -12.95 -9.56 -4.19
CA LEU A 219 -12.01 -10.57 -4.63
C LEU A 219 -12.64 -11.95 -4.63
N THR A 220 -12.23 -12.77 -5.59
CA THR A 220 -12.55 -14.22 -5.61
C THR A 220 -11.29 -15.06 -5.40
N LYS A 221 -10.12 -14.50 -5.68
CA LYS A 221 -8.83 -15.16 -5.52
C LYS A 221 -7.78 -14.26 -4.89
N ILE A 222 -7.00 -14.81 -3.96
CA ILE A 222 -5.81 -14.17 -3.39
C ILE A 222 -4.62 -15.08 -3.68
N ILE A 223 -3.59 -14.51 -4.31
CA ILE A 223 -2.28 -15.15 -4.49
C ILE A 223 -1.42 -14.70 -3.31
N TRP A 224 -1.14 -15.60 -2.40
CA TRP A 224 -0.32 -15.32 -1.24
C TRP A 224 1.16 -15.50 -1.55
N LEU A 225 1.93 -14.47 -1.25
CA LEU A 225 3.38 -14.49 -1.26
C LEU A 225 3.89 -14.56 0.18
N PRO A 226 4.95 -15.33 0.49
CA PRO A 226 5.43 -15.41 1.87
C PRO A 226 5.86 -14.06 2.44
N GLY A 227 6.50 -13.19 1.64
CA GLY A 227 7.13 -11.97 2.15
C GLY A 227 8.23 -12.26 3.16
N ILE A 228 8.66 -11.23 3.87
CA ILE A 228 9.68 -11.35 4.92
C ILE A 228 9.41 -10.33 6.04
N ALA A 229 9.17 -10.81 7.26
CA ALA A 229 8.89 -9.94 8.39
C ALA A 229 10.17 -9.40 9.04
N GLY A 230 10.12 -8.15 9.55
CA GLY A 230 11.18 -7.58 10.39
C GLY A 230 12.45 -7.16 9.64
N ARG A 231 12.41 -7.06 8.30
CA ARG A 231 13.53 -6.57 7.49
C ARG A 231 13.36 -5.13 7.06
N ASP A 232 12.13 -4.75 6.81
CA ASP A 232 11.73 -3.36 6.58
C ASP A 232 10.62 -2.97 7.56
N ILE A 233 10.24 -1.68 7.55
CA ILE A 233 9.22 -1.15 8.45
C ILE A 233 7.84 -1.76 8.17
N THR A 234 7.57 -2.17 6.92
CA THR A 234 6.27 -2.65 6.44
C THR A 234 6.04 -4.14 6.70
N ASP A 235 7.08 -4.89 7.03
CA ASP A 235 7.08 -6.36 7.08
C ASP A 235 6.84 -7.00 5.70
N GLY A 236 7.32 -6.35 4.63
CA GLY A 236 7.31 -6.87 3.27
C GLY A 236 6.02 -6.54 2.50
N HIS A 237 5.77 -5.27 2.20
CA HIS A 237 4.66 -4.85 1.35
C HIS A 237 4.73 -5.43 -0.05
N THR A 238 3.56 -5.73 -0.61
CA THR A 238 3.43 -6.32 -1.95
C THR A 238 3.95 -5.40 -3.05
N ASP A 239 3.81 -4.08 -2.91
CA ASP A 239 4.20 -3.08 -3.91
C ASP A 239 5.72 -2.95 -4.14
N PHE A 240 6.53 -3.65 -3.35
CA PHE A 240 7.96 -3.85 -3.58
C PHE A 240 8.29 -5.21 -4.23
N TYR A 241 7.30 -6.11 -4.38
CA TYR A 241 7.54 -7.46 -4.88
C TYR A 241 6.81 -7.76 -6.17
N ALA A 242 5.55 -7.34 -6.31
CA ALA A 242 4.74 -7.68 -7.48
C ALA A 242 3.67 -6.63 -7.75
N ARG A 243 3.48 -6.28 -9.04
CA ARG A 243 2.45 -5.34 -9.49
C ARG A 243 1.74 -5.91 -10.71
N PHE A 244 0.42 -5.72 -10.78
CA PHE A 244 -0.30 -6.01 -12.02
C PHE A 244 -0.01 -4.94 -13.09
N VAL A 245 0.16 -5.41 -14.32
CA VAL A 245 0.24 -4.55 -15.52
C VAL A 245 -1.15 -4.44 -16.15
N ARG A 246 -1.85 -5.53 -16.12
CA ARG A 246 -3.24 -5.75 -16.56
C ARG A 246 -3.65 -7.15 -16.09
N PRO A 247 -4.94 -7.51 -16.14
CA PRO A 247 -5.37 -8.86 -15.80
C PRO A 247 -4.58 -9.95 -16.51
N GLY A 248 -4.05 -10.90 -15.74
CA GLY A 248 -3.22 -12.01 -16.24
C GLY A 248 -1.73 -11.68 -16.48
N VAL A 249 -1.29 -10.43 -16.33
CA VAL A 249 0.12 -10.03 -16.52
C VAL A 249 0.64 -9.32 -15.28
N VAL A 250 1.72 -9.83 -14.70
CA VAL A 250 2.36 -9.32 -13.48
C VAL A 250 3.81 -8.96 -13.77
N VAL A 251 4.24 -7.81 -13.26
CA VAL A 251 5.65 -7.49 -13.13
C VAL A 251 6.11 -7.89 -11.72
N ALA A 252 7.24 -8.59 -11.62
CA ALA A 252 7.78 -9.06 -10.35
C ALA A 252 9.21 -8.54 -10.14
N ALA A 253 9.50 -8.09 -8.92
CA ALA A 253 10.86 -7.74 -8.52
C ALA A 253 11.71 -9.02 -8.42
N LEU A 254 12.98 -8.88 -8.77
CA LEU A 254 13.99 -9.91 -8.55
C LEU A 254 15.27 -9.24 -8.06
N ASP A 255 15.68 -9.63 -6.88
CA ASP A 255 16.99 -9.30 -6.35
C ASP A 255 17.98 -10.42 -6.72
N THR A 256 19.04 -10.06 -7.45
CA THR A 256 20.06 -10.99 -7.92
C THR A 256 21.29 -11.05 -7.02
N ASP A 257 21.40 -10.16 -6.03
CA ASP A 257 22.51 -10.16 -5.07
C ASP A 257 22.29 -11.24 -4.00
N PRO A 258 23.10 -12.32 -3.98
CA PRO A 258 22.94 -13.41 -3.01
C PRO A 258 23.14 -12.98 -1.56
N ASP A 259 23.82 -11.88 -1.31
CA ASP A 259 24.08 -11.34 0.03
C ASP A 259 22.92 -10.43 0.52
N SER A 260 22.00 -10.05 -0.36
CA SER A 260 20.81 -9.29 -0.01
C SER A 260 19.77 -10.15 0.72
N PHE A 261 19.12 -9.56 1.71
CA PHE A 261 18.04 -10.22 2.45
C PHE A 261 16.82 -10.54 1.55
N ASP A 262 16.62 -9.79 0.47
CA ASP A 262 15.50 -9.98 -0.46
C ASP A 262 15.76 -11.04 -1.53
N HIS A 263 17.01 -11.49 -1.71
CA HIS A 263 17.35 -12.45 -2.76
C HIS A 263 16.49 -13.71 -2.69
N ALA A 264 16.53 -14.41 -1.54
CA ALA A 264 15.83 -15.68 -1.39
C ALA A 264 14.29 -15.54 -1.48
N VAL A 265 13.72 -14.44 -0.95
CA VAL A 265 12.28 -14.23 -0.94
C VAL A 265 11.76 -13.85 -2.32
N THR A 266 12.47 -13.02 -3.08
CA THR A 266 12.07 -12.65 -4.44
C THR A 266 12.11 -13.84 -5.39
N GLN A 267 13.07 -14.78 -5.25
CA GLN A 267 13.10 -16.06 -5.95
C GLN A 267 11.86 -16.92 -5.67
N LYS A 268 11.44 -17.00 -4.39
CA LYS A 268 10.24 -17.73 -3.99
C LYS A 268 8.98 -17.08 -4.57
N HIS A 269 8.87 -15.75 -4.49
CA HIS A 269 7.76 -15.00 -5.07
C HIS A 269 7.63 -15.27 -6.56
N LEU A 270 8.73 -15.20 -7.30
CA LEU A 270 8.76 -15.46 -8.74
C LEU A 270 8.29 -16.88 -9.06
N ALA A 271 8.74 -17.88 -8.29
CA ALA A 271 8.33 -19.27 -8.47
C ALA A 271 6.83 -19.48 -8.20
N ILE A 272 6.25 -18.80 -7.21
CA ILE A 272 4.81 -18.85 -6.91
C ILE A 272 4.01 -18.17 -8.02
N LEU A 273 4.38 -16.96 -8.41
CA LEU A 273 3.67 -16.20 -9.43
C LEU A 273 3.62 -16.94 -10.77
N ARG A 274 4.76 -17.55 -11.21
CA ARG A 274 4.83 -18.34 -12.44
C ARG A 274 3.95 -19.60 -12.47
N LYS A 275 3.56 -20.10 -11.29
CA LYS A 275 2.67 -21.26 -11.14
C LYS A 275 1.22 -20.86 -10.87
N SER A 276 0.97 -19.57 -10.71
CA SER A 276 -0.36 -19.05 -10.36
C SER A 276 -1.19 -18.72 -11.59
N SER A 277 -2.49 -18.72 -11.40
CA SER A 277 -3.46 -18.16 -12.33
C SER A 277 -4.24 -17.04 -11.66
N ASP A 278 -4.87 -16.18 -12.42
CA ASP A 278 -5.79 -15.18 -11.92
C ASP A 278 -7.18 -15.76 -11.54
N ALA A 279 -8.09 -14.92 -11.12
CA ALA A 279 -9.47 -15.28 -10.73
C ALA A 279 -10.30 -15.83 -11.90
N GLN A 280 -9.90 -15.58 -13.15
CA GLN A 280 -10.54 -16.07 -14.36
C GLN A 280 -9.89 -17.37 -14.86
N GLY A 281 -8.91 -17.93 -14.13
CA GLY A 281 -8.19 -19.15 -14.50
C GLY A 281 -7.09 -18.95 -15.53
N ARG A 282 -6.74 -17.71 -15.93
CA ARG A 282 -5.63 -17.43 -16.86
C ARG A 282 -4.31 -17.62 -16.12
N ALA A 283 -3.41 -18.41 -16.66
CA ALA A 283 -2.03 -18.49 -16.13
C ALA A 283 -1.37 -17.09 -16.18
N LEU A 284 -0.65 -16.74 -15.14
CA LEU A 284 0.03 -15.44 -15.09
C LEU A 284 1.23 -15.42 -16.04
N GLU A 285 1.27 -14.39 -16.90
CA GLU A 285 2.50 -13.95 -17.55
C GLU A 285 3.29 -13.13 -16.54
N VAL A 286 4.52 -13.54 -16.21
CA VAL A 286 5.35 -12.88 -15.20
C VAL A 286 6.58 -12.28 -15.87
N VAL A 287 6.65 -10.95 -15.88
CA VAL A 287 7.79 -10.18 -16.38
C VAL A 287 8.65 -9.75 -15.20
N VAL A 288 9.96 -10.02 -15.27
CA VAL A 288 10.90 -9.62 -14.21
C VAL A 288 11.35 -8.19 -14.44
N LEU A 289 11.28 -7.38 -13.39
CA LEU A 289 11.89 -6.05 -13.31
C LEU A 289 13.03 -6.11 -12.28
N GLN A 290 14.26 -6.17 -12.79
CA GLN A 290 15.44 -6.31 -11.95
C GLN A 290 15.75 -5.00 -11.23
N ALA A 291 16.11 -5.07 -9.94
CA ALA A 291 16.58 -3.94 -9.17
C ALA A 291 17.92 -3.37 -9.71
N PRO A 292 18.26 -2.10 -9.43
CA PRO A 292 19.57 -1.55 -9.79
C PRO A 292 20.67 -2.27 -9.00
N THR A 293 21.82 -2.48 -9.63
CA THR A 293 22.98 -3.12 -8.98
C THR A 293 23.93 -2.12 -8.33
N GLN A 294 23.90 -0.87 -8.80
CA GLN A 294 24.74 0.22 -8.30
C GLN A 294 23.90 1.50 -8.12
N PRO A 295 22.92 1.50 -7.21
CA PRO A 295 22.10 2.68 -7.00
C PRO A 295 22.92 3.82 -6.37
N ARG A 296 22.60 5.06 -6.77
CA ARG A 296 23.07 6.22 -6.01
C ARG A 296 22.56 6.11 -4.58
N ASN A 297 23.41 6.39 -3.62
CA ASN A 297 23.00 6.52 -2.23
C ASN A 297 23.67 7.76 -1.60
N PRO A 298 23.28 8.98 -2.04
CA PRO A 298 23.92 10.22 -1.60
C PRO A 298 23.72 10.50 -0.11
N HIS A 299 22.76 9.82 0.50
CA HIS A 299 22.42 9.98 1.92
C HIS A 299 23.00 8.88 2.80
N ASN A 300 23.74 7.92 2.23
CA ASN A 300 24.32 6.77 2.94
C ASN A 300 23.29 6.00 3.80
N SER A 301 22.05 5.92 3.33
CA SER A 301 21.00 5.19 4.04
C SER A 301 21.24 3.68 3.95
N LYS A 302 21.05 2.99 5.07
CA LYS A 302 21.04 1.53 5.14
C LYS A 302 19.68 0.93 4.76
N ASP A 303 18.66 1.76 4.81
CA ASP A 303 17.25 1.38 4.57
C ASP A 303 16.81 1.80 3.15
N MET A 304 17.75 2.06 2.24
CA MET A 304 17.46 2.54 0.90
C MET A 304 16.66 1.52 0.09
N ALA A 305 15.42 1.87 -0.25
CA ALA A 305 14.50 1.05 -1.05
C ALA A 305 14.68 1.31 -2.55
N ALA A 306 15.74 0.77 -3.16
CA ALA A 306 16.06 0.97 -4.57
C ALA A 306 15.36 -0.08 -5.46
N GLY A 307 14.07 0.11 -5.74
CA GLY A 307 13.28 -0.82 -6.55
C GLY A 307 12.45 -0.11 -7.63
N TYR A 308 12.65 -0.49 -8.91
CA TYR A 308 11.86 0.07 -10.02
C TYR A 308 10.39 -0.33 -9.99
N ILE A 309 10.03 -1.37 -9.26
CA ILE A 309 8.67 -1.89 -9.18
C ILE A 309 7.70 -0.95 -8.42
N ASN A 310 8.25 -0.05 -7.61
CA ASN A 310 7.45 0.92 -6.86
C ASN A 310 7.10 2.16 -7.73
N PHE A 311 6.73 1.92 -8.99
CA PHE A 311 6.19 2.94 -9.91
C PHE A 311 4.72 3.23 -9.60
N TYR A 312 4.20 4.34 -10.11
CA TYR A 312 2.80 4.73 -10.02
C TYR A 312 2.17 4.91 -11.40
N LEU A 313 0.97 4.33 -11.59
CA LEU A 313 0.18 4.51 -12.79
C LEU A 313 -0.75 5.74 -12.60
N CYS A 314 -0.70 6.67 -13.55
CA CYS A 314 -1.63 7.79 -13.63
C CYS A 314 -2.23 7.88 -15.03
N ASN A 315 -3.26 8.71 -15.24
CA ASN A 315 -3.95 8.82 -16.53
C ASN A 315 -2.96 9.15 -17.67
N GLY A 316 -2.63 8.15 -18.50
CA GLY A 316 -1.68 8.32 -19.62
C GLY A 316 -0.20 8.33 -19.26
N GLY A 317 0.17 8.17 -18.01
CA GLY A 317 1.56 8.14 -17.55
C GLY A 317 1.92 6.97 -16.64
N VAL A 318 3.21 6.63 -16.58
CA VAL A 318 3.84 5.79 -15.57
C VAL A 318 4.96 6.62 -14.93
N ILE A 319 4.82 6.96 -13.67
CA ILE A 319 5.87 7.67 -12.94
C ILE A 319 6.74 6.61 -12.26
N ALA A 320 7.98 6.50 -12.71
CA ALA A 320 8.91 5.46 -12.28
C ALA A 320 10.16 6.08 -11.65
N PRO A 321 10.78 5.43 -10.66
CA PRO A 321 12.02 5.90 -10.10
C PRO A 321 13.19 5.69 -11.06
N GLU A 322 14.24 6.53 -10.88
CA GLU A 322 15.59 6.28 -11.39
C GLU A 322 16.59 6.37 -10.23
N PHE A 323 17.62 5.54 -10.27
CA PHE A 323 18.59 5.43 -9.18
C PHE A 323 20.04 5.72 -9.61
N GLY A 324 20.25 6.22 -10.84
CA GLY A 324 21.57 6.59 -11.35
C GLY A 324 22.45 5.44 -11.83
N ASP A 325 21.94 4.19 -11.75
CA ASP A 325 22.49 3.06 -12.50
C ASP A 325 22.00 3.17 -13.95
N ALA A 326 22.78 3.86 -14.78
CA ALA A 326 22.34 4.23 -16.13
C ALA A 326 21.94 3.04 -17.01
N ALA A 327 22.50 1.85 -16.78
CA ALA A 327 22.13 0.65 -17.53
C ALA A 327 20.80 0.09 -17.03
N ALA A 328 20.64 -0.03 -15.71
CA ALA A 328 19.42 -0.53 -15.07
C ALA A 328 18.25 0.43 -15.27
N ASP A 329 18.48 1.76 -15.10
CA ASP A 329 17.44 2.79 -15.34
C ASP A 329 16.90 2.70 -16.78
N ARG A 330 17.78 2.59 -17.79
CA ARG A 330 17.33 2.41 -19.20
C ARG A 330 16.59 1.10 -19.42
N ALA A 331 17.06 -0.01 -18.83
CA ALA A 331 16.42 -1.31 -18.96
C ALA A 331 15.02 -1.33 -18.31
N ALA A 332 14.88 -0.72 -17.14
CA ALA A 332 13.61 -0.54 -16.45
C ALA A 332 12.64 0.30 -17.28
N LYS A 333 13.08 1.45 -17.78
CA LYS A 333 12.30 2.31 -18.67
C LYS A 333 11.80 1.58 -19.90
N ALA A 334 12.70 0.86 -20.59
CA ALA A 334 12.36 0.10 -21.79
C ALA A 334 11.36 -1.03 -21.49
N SER A 335 11.48 -1.69 -20.34
CA SER A 335 10.55 -2.72 -19.91
C SER A 335 9.17 -2.16 -19.61
N LEU A 336 9.09 -1.05 -18.86
CA LEU A 336 7.84 -0.37 -18.57
C LEU A 336 7.17 0.17 -19.85
N ALA A 337 7.93 0.69 -20.82
CA ALA A 337 7.40 1.15 -22.10
C ALA A 337 6.77 0.01 -22.93
N ARG A 338 7.34 -1.20 -22.88
CA ARG A 338 6.72 -2.38 -23.52
C ARG A 338 5.47 -2.85 -22.79
N LEU A 339 5.46 -2.78 -21.47
CA LEU A 339 4.33 -3.22 -20.65
C LEU A 339 3.15 -2.26 -20.71
N PHE A 340 3.42 -0.97 -20.84
CA PHE A 340 2.44 0.11 -20.87
C PHE A 340 2.55 0.95 -22.16
N PRO A 341 2.32 0.37 -23.35
CA PRO A 341 2.59 1.01 -24.64
C PRO A 341 1.74 2.27 -24.89
N GLN A 342 0.68 2.48 -24.13
CA GLN A 342 -0.24 3.63 -24.24
C GLN A 342 0.03 4.70 -23.19
N ARG A 343 1.10 4.54 -22.38
CA ARG A 343 1.45 5.49 -21.31
C ARG A 343 2.85 6.05 -21.54
N GLU A 344 3.04 7.33 -21.24
CA GLU A 344 4.37 7.94 -21.20
C GLU A 344 5.12 7.45 -19.96
N ILE A 345 6.37 6.97 -20.13
CA ILE A 345 7.22 6.58 -19.01
C ILE A 345 8.07 7.76 -18.58
N VAL A 346 7.76 8.29 -17.41
CA VAL A 346 8.47 9.41 -16.79
C VAL A 346 9.33 8.87 -15.65
N GLN A 347 10.64 8.76 -15.88
CA GLN A 347 11.59 8.42 -14.80
C GLN A 347 12.08 9.68 -14.10
N ILE A 348 12.12 9.62 -12.77
CA ILE A 348 12.53 10.73 -11.92
C ILE A 348 13.39 10.24 -10.74
N PRO A 349 14.40 11.02 -10.32
CA PRO A 349 15.19 10.71 -9.13
C PRO A 349 14.36 10.94 -7.86
N ILE A 350 14.42 9.96 -6.94
CA ILE A 350 13.73 9.97 -5.64
C ILE A 350 14.67 9.53 -4.52
N ASP A 351 15.93 9.87 -4.62
CA ASP A 351 17.00 9.36 -3.74
C ASP A 351 16.70 9.55 -2.25
N ALA A 352 16.06 10.67 -1.89
CA ALA A 352 15.71 10.94 -0.48
C ALA A 352 14.47 10.16 -0.03
N ILE A 353 13.44 10.00 -0.86
CA ILE A 353 12.29 9.14 -0.55
C ILE A 353 12.76 7.70 -0.40
N ALA A 354 13.62 7.22 -1.33
CA ALA A 354 14.18 5.88 -1.28
C ALA A 354 15.05 5.67 -0.03
N ALA A 355 15.83 6.67 0.39
CA ALA A 355 16.61 6.65 1.62
C ALA A 355 15.73 6.55 2.89
N GLY A 356 14.47 6.98 2.82
CA GLY A 356 13.46 6.82 3.85
C GLY A 356 12.75 5.45 3.84
N GLY A 357 13.14 4.54 2.95
CA GLY A 357 12.64 3.16 2.93
C GLY A 357 11.38 2.93 2.09
N GLY A 358 11.03 3.82 1.16
CA GLY A 358 9.89 3.66 0.27
C GLY A 358 10.10 4.23 -1.14
N GLY A 359 9.03 4.35 -1.92
CA GLY A 359 9.11 4.81 -3.29
C GLY A 359 7.92 5.68 -3.73
N ILE A 360 7.74 5.80 -5.03
CA ILE A 360 6.70 6.65 -5.63
C ILE A 360 5.31 6.11 -5.30
N HIS A 361 5.10 4.79 -5.44
CA HIS A 361 3.82 4.16 -5.14
C HIS A 361 3.41 4.35 -3.68
N CYS A 362 4.35 4.19 -2.76
CA CYS A 362 4.12 4.39 -1.32
C CYS A 362 3.67 5.83 -0.98
N ALA A 363 4.11 6.82 -1.74
CA ALA A 363 3.78 8.23 -1.52
C ALA A 363 2.47 8.67 -2.19
N THR A 364 1.77 7.78 -2.92
CA THR A 364 0.62 8.12 -3.77
C THR A 364 -0.58 7.22 -3.49
N GLN A 365 -1.79 7.75 -3.67
CA GLN A 365 -3.04 6.98 -3.62
C GLN A 365 -3.99 7.50 -4.70
N GLN A 366 -4.41 6.63 -5.60
CA GLN A 366 -5.38 6.97 -6.64
C GLN A 366 -6.80 7.09 -6.09
N GLU A 367 -7.54 8.08 -6.57
CA GLU A 367 -8.98 8.15 -6.43
C GLU A 367 -9.60 7.76 -7.78
N PRO A 368 -10.31 6.63 -7.90
CA PRO A 368 -10.90 6.20 -9.16
C PRO A 368 -12.03 7.14 -9.59
N ARG A 369 -12.17 7.28 -10.92
CA ARG A 369 -13.23 8.09 -11.54
C ARG A 369 -14.59 7.41 -11.40
#